data_7d6844d606e75c076a535cfc0a85306a
#
_entry.id   7d6844d606e75c076a535cfc0a85306a
#
_cell.length_a   1.000
_cell.length_b   1.000
_cell.length_c   1.000
_cell.angle_alpha   90.00
_cell.angle_beta   90.00
_cell.angle_gamma   90.00
#
_symmetry.space_group_name_H-M   'P 1'
#
loop_
_entity.id
_entity.type
_entity.pdbx_description
1 polymer ?
#
loop_
_entity_poly.entity_id
_entity_poly.type
_entity_poly.pdbx_seq_one_letter_code
_entity_poly.pdbx_strand_id
1 'polypeptide(L)'
;LGITEQRSFFAGISFLRDPVMWVGFIIGASYGIHEMIATTTLAFPQLGREYPLGKLLTEHPWSAIGGGINIFLMPEAYGLAYFAPQDVLLTTALSWLGILAFRVATAAAGYDVKATVYRDATAGSFIGLVLASLYVARRPLLEALRRELGARKRDHDELPGRYVWFMRGALIGMVLMCLFWLWTGLPGHYVAFALFMFMVGAIGHARVRAIAGAATPWLFPHSCMTETYVRLAGAKSIGAEQQWRPFTALFNVRWIDRGYPHSALAAQLESYNMARRSNMDFGSMSKILLWAVPIGLI
;
A
#
# COMPACT_ATOMS: atom_id res chain seq x y z
N LEU A 1 -3.43 -34.18 -1.87
CA LEU A 1 -3.72 -33.69 -0.53
C LEU A 1 -5.13 -33.13 -0.51
N GLY A 2 -6.13 -34.05 -0.43
CA GLY A 2 -7.54 -33.70 -0.29
C GLY A 2 -7.86 -33.42 1.17
N ILE A 3 -7.73 -32.17 1.57
CA ILE A 3 -8.31 -31.69 2.82
C ILE A 3 -9.68 -31.14 2.46
N THR A 4 -10.67 -31.92 2.80
CA THR A 4 -12.09 -31.71 2.58
C THR A 4 -12.55 -30.35 3.12
N GLU A 5 -13.12 -29.52 2.25
CA GLU A 5 -13.62 -28.16 2.49
C GLU A 5 -14.70 -28.05 3.60
N GLN A 6 -15.34 -29.14 3.99
CA GLN A 6 -16.26 -29.15 5.13
C GLN A 6 -15.58 -28.86 6.48
N ARG A 7 -14.26 -28.97 6.59
CA ARG A 7 -13.53 -28.63 7.82
C ARG A 7 -13.37 -27.12 8.06
N SER A 8 -13.51 -26.26 7.08
CA SER A 8 -13.23 -24.83 7.27
C SER A 8 -14.29 -24.09 8.10
N PHE A 9 -15.57 -24.39 7.90
CA PHE A 9 -16.63 -23.77 8.69
C PHE A 9 -16.66 -24.31 10.13
N PHE A 10 -16.51 -25.61 10.30
CA PHE A 10 -16.42 -26.25 11.62
C PHE A 10 -15.07 -25.94 12.34
N ALA A 11 -14.01 -25.70 11.61
CA ALA A 11 -12.75 -25.19 12.17
C ALA A 11 -12.92 -23.79 12.77
N GLY A 12 -13.74 -22.92 12.16
CA GLY A 12 -14.07 -21.62 12.72
C GLY A 12 -14.83 -21.73 14.06
N ILE A 13 -15.76 -22.67 14.16
CA ILE A 13 -16.49 -22.94 15.43
C ILE A 13 -15.56 -23.57 16.48
N SER A 14 -14.66 -24.45 16.08
CA SER A 14 -13.63 -25.02 16.95
C SER A 14 -12.70 -23.96 17.52
N PHE A 15 -12.30 -22.96 16.70
CA PHE A 15 -11.51 -21.83 17.12
C PHE A 15 -12.18 -21.01 18.23
N LEU A 16 -13.50 -20.78 18.13
CA LEU A 16 -14.28 -20.07 19.18
C LEU A 16 -14.37 -20.83 20.51
N ARG A 17 -14.03 -22.12 20.53
CA ARG A 17 -13.98 -22.95 21.74
C ARG A 17 -12.59 -22.99 22.38
N ASP A 18 -11.59 -22.44 21.72
CA ASP A 18 -10.22 -22.40 22.22
C ASP A 18 -10.10 -21.33 23.33
N PRO A 19 -9.75 -21.72 24.58
CA PRO A 19 -9.56 -20.77 25.67
C PRO A 19 -8.44 -19.77 25.41
N VAL A 20 -7.40 -20.14 24.65
CA VAL A 20 -6.29 -19.27 24.31
C VAL A 20 -6.76 -18.11 23.42
N MET A 21 -7.67 -18.39 22.49
CA MET A 21 -8.32 -17.35 21.68
C MET A 21 -9.06 -16.34 22.55
N TRP A 22 -9.85 -16.80 23.52
CA TRP A 22 -10.59 -15.92 24.41
C TRP A 22 -9.70 -15.11 25.33
N VAL A 23 -8.60 -15.66 25.82
CA VAL A 23 -7.60 -14.89 26.59
C VAL A 23 -7.02 -13.75 25.74
N GLY A 24 -6.61 -14.03 24.50
CA GLY A 24 -6.11 -13.00 23.58
C GLY A 24 -7.18 -11.94 23.25
N PHE A 25 -8.43 -12.39 23.02
CA PHE A 25 -9.55 -11.50 22.77
C PHE A 25 -9.84 -10.57 23.95
N ILE A 26 -9.90 -11.12 25.18
CA ILE A 26 -10.17 -10.34 26.40
C ILE A 26 -9.06 -9.30 26.62
N ILE A 27 -7.78 -9.68 26.46
CA ILE A 27 -6.66 -8.74 26.59
C ILE A 27 -6.78 -7.60 25.57
N GLY A 28 -6.99 -7.91 24.30
CA GLY A 28 -7.12 -6.91 23.24
C GLY A 28 -8.36 -6.03 23.41
N ALA A 29 -9.50 -6.63 23.74
CA ALA A 29 -10.75 -5.91 23.99
C ALA A 29 -10.68 -5.02 25.23
N SER A 30 -10.10 -5.48 26.33
CA SER A 30 -9.94 -4.69 27.54
C SER A 30 -9.06 -3.46 27.31
N TYR A 31 -7.96 -3.60 26.52
CA TYR A 31 -7.15 -2.48 26.10
C TYR A 31 -7.95 -1.47 25.26
N GLY A 32 -8.69 -1.94 24.26
CA GLY A 32 -9.51 -1.08 23.38
C GLY A 32 -10.63 -0.37 24.15
N ILE A 33 -11.31 -1.07 25.07
CA ILE A 33 -12.36 -0.51 25.92
C ILE A 33 -11.77 0.55 26.87
N HIS A 34 -10.62 0.25 27.49
CA HIS A 34 -9.92 1.20 28.35
C HIS A 34 -9.59 2.50 27.61
N GLU A 35 -8.99 2.41 26.41
CA GLU A 35 -8.66 3.58 25.59
C GLU A 35 -9.91 4.37 25.18
N MET A 36 -11.00 3.67 24.86
CA MET A 36 -12.27 4.32 24.53
C MET A 36 -12.84 5.09 25.73
N ILE A 37 -12.80 4.51 26.93
CA ILE A 37 -13.24 5.18 28.17
C ILE A 37 -12.32 6.35 28.50
N ALA A 38 -10.99 6.18 28.39
CA ALA A 38 -10.02 7.21 28.69
C ALA A 38 -10.08 8.41 27.73
N THR A 39 -10.53 8.21 26.49
CA THR A 39 -10.76 9.30 25.53
C THR A 39 -12.07 10.05 25.76
N THR A 40 -13.06 9.38 26.36
CA THR A 40 -14.39 9.98 26.63
C THR A 40 -14.49 10.59 28.01
N THR A 41 -13.71 10.11 28.97
CA THR A 41 -13.76 10.57 30.37
C THR A 41 -12.36 10.97 30.84
N LEU A 42 -12.23 12.21 31.35
CA LEU A 42 -10.97 12.70 31.92
C LEU A 42 -10.55 12.00 33.23
N ALA A 43 -11.42 11.15 33.78
CA ALA A 43 -11.18 10.46 35.07
C ALA A 43 -10.23 9.27 34.93
N PHE A 44 -10.05 8.72 33.72
CA PHE A 44 -9.18 7.59 33.47
C PHE A 44 -7.89 8.01 32.76
N PRO A 45 -6.71 7.59 33.24
CA PRO A 45 -5.44 7.85 32.56
C PRO A 45 -5.42 7.09 31.24
N GLN A 46 -4.98 7.77 30.17
CA GLN A 46 -4.70 7.12 28.88
C GLN A 46 -3.47 6.24 29.04
N LEU A 47 -3.55 4.99 28.63
CA LEU A 47 -2.40 4.08 28.62
C LEU A 47 -1.36 4.51 27.57
N GLY A 48 -1.82 5.30 26.57
CA GLY A 48 -0.97 5.77 25.50
C GLY A 48 -0.63 4.65 24.51
N ARG A 49 -0.77 4.94 23.22
CA ARG A 49 -0.40 3.99 22.18
C ARG A 49 1.04 4.11 21.73
N GLU A 50 1.69 5.21 22.11
CA GLU A 50 3.02 5.57 21.62
C GLU A 50 3.88 6.12 22.74
N TYR A 51 5.01 5.48 22.96
CA TYR A 51 6.03 5.91 23.91
C TYR A 51 7.25 6.40 23.15
N PRO A 52 7.47 7.73 23.07
CA PRO A 52 8.57 8.32 22.31
C PRO A 52 9.89 8.18 23.08
N LEU A 53 10.55 7.03 22.99
CA LEU A 53 11.86 6.82 23.60
C LEU A 53 12.93 7.75 23.06
N GLY A 54 12.75 8.21 21.83
CA GLY A 54 13.68 9.14 21.21
C GLY A 54 13.79 10.48 21.90
N LYS A 55 12.82 10.86 22.74
CA LYS A 55 12.92 12.07 23.59
C LYS A 55 14.04 11.97 24.63
N LEU A 56 14.52 10.77 24.95
CA LEU A 56 15.64 10.54 25.83
C LEU A 56 16.99 10.81 25.14
N LEU A 57 17.01 10.83 23.81
CA LEU A 57 18.21 11.01 23.00
C LEU A 57 18.35 12.48 22.60
N THR A 58 18.85 13.30 23.54
CA THR A 58 18.96 14.75 23.37
C THR A 58 20.30 15.21 22.80
N GLU A 59 21.33 14.40 22.97
CA GLU A 59 22.69 14.76 22.59
C GLU A 59 23.04 14.33 21.16
N HIS A 60 23.82 15.17 20.47
CA HIS A 60 24.37 14.87 19.16
C HIS A 60 25.46 13.77 19.26
N PRO A 61 25.50 12.78 18.34
CA PRO A 61 24.67 12.62 17.11
C PRO A 61 23.37 11.84 17.32
N TRP A 62 23.09 11.36 18.54
CA TRP A 62 21.93 10.50 18.85
C TRP A 62 20.59 11.23 18.70
N SER A 63 20.56 12.54 18.89
CA SER A 63 19.37 13.36 18.68
C SER A 63 18.82 13.27 17.24
N ALA A 64 19.66 12.91 16.27
CA ALA A 64 19.23 12.70 14.88
C ALA A 64 18.20 11.56 14.71
N ILE A 65 18.17 10.61 15.62
CA ILE A 65 17.23 9.47 15.60
C ILE A 65 16.07 9.65 16.59
N GLY A 66 16.08 10.71 17.38
CA GLY A 66 15.10 10.95 18.45
C GLY A 66 13.65 10.95 18.00
N GLY A 67 13.35 11.43 16.81
CA GLY A 67 12.01 11.38 16.23
C GLY A 67 11.60 10.04 15.61
N GLY A 68 12.50 9.04 15.58
CA GLY A 68 12.27 7.74 14.91
C GLY A 68 12.17 6.54 15.84
N ILE A 69 12.41 6.73 17.14
CA ILE A 69 12.38 5.62 18.12
C ILE A 69 11.16 5.77 19.01
N ASN A 70 10.08 5.11 18.62
CA ASN A 70 8.85 5.05 19.38
C ASN A 70 8.50 3.59 19.64
N ILE A 71 8.08 3.27 20.86
CA ILE A 71 7.42 2.00 21.14
C ILE A 71 5.93 2.19 20.97
N PHE A 72 5.35 1.40 20.08
CA PHE A 72 3.90 1.40 19.85
C PHE A 72 3.30 0.22 20.60
N LEU A 73 2.37 0.47 21.52
CA LEU A 73 1.56 -0.55 22.15
C LEU A 73 0.28 -0.75 21.33
N MET A 74 0.39 -1.56 20.30
CA MET A 74 -0.71 -1.93 19.41
C MET A 74 -0.85 -3.46 19.41
N PRO A 75 -1.71 -4.04 20.28
CA PRO A 75 -1.88 -5.49 20.37
C PRO A 75 -2.26 -6.11 19.03
N GLU A 76 -3.07 -5.39 18.22
CA GLU A 76 -3.45 -5.77 16.87
C GLU A 76 -2.24 -5.91 15.93
N ALA A 77 -1.26 -5.03 16.04
CA ALA A 77 -0.05 -5.10 15.22
C ALA A 77 0.84 -6.29 15.60
N TYR A 78 0.97 -6.59 16.91
CA TYR A 78 1.70 -7.76 17.38
C TYR A 78 1.01 -9.06 16.94
N GLY A 79 -0.32 -9.13 17.02
CA GLY A 79 -1.10 -10.27 16.54
C GLY A 79 -0.90 -10.51 15.04
N LEU A 80 -0.93 -9.46 14.23
CA LEU A 80 -0.68 -9.56 12.79
C LEU A 80 0.77 -9.93 12.48
N ALA A 81 1.74 -9.37 13.22
CA ALA A 81 3.15 -9.69 13.04
C ALA A 81 3.46 -11.16 13.33
N TYR A 82 2.75 -11.78 14.28
CA TYR A 82 2.91 -13.21 14.58
C TYR A 82 2.64 -14.12 13.37
N PHE A 83 1.74 -13.71 12.47
CA PHE A 83 1.43 -14.45 11.23
C PHE A 83 2.35 -14.09 10.06
N ALA A 84 3.19 -13.07 10.20
CA ALA A 84 4.11 -12.69 9.15
C ALA A 84 5.30 -13.66 9.06
N PRO A 85 5.83 -13.94 7.86
CA PRO A 85 7.04 -14.75 7.70
C PRO A 85 8.22 -14.15 8.47
N GLN A 86 9.00 -15.00 9.15
CA GLN A 86 10.11 -14.57 9.99
C GLN A 86 11.21 -13.82 9.23
N ASP A 87 11.48 -14.20 7.99
CA ASP A 87 12.42 -13.54 7.10
C ASP A 87 11.98 -12.11 6.76
N VAL A 88 10.68 -11.88 6.58
CA VAL A 88 10.12 -10.54 6.37
C VAL A 88 10.27 -9.68 7.62
N LEU A 89 9.95 -10.23 8.79
CA LEU A 89 10.09 -9.52 10.07
C LEU A 89 11.55 -9.15 10.34
N LEU A 90 12.46 -10.12 10.16
CA LEU A 90 13.90 -9.91 10.36
C LEU A 90 14.44 -8.85 9.39
N THR A 91 14.09 -8.96 8.10
CA THR A 91 14.54 -8.00 7.08
C THR A 91 14.04 -6.60 7.40
N THR A 92 12.79 -6.48 7.84
CA THR A 92 12.20 -5.18 8.23
C THR A 92 12.93 -4.59 9.44
N ALA A 93 13.20 -5.40 10.47
CA ALA A 93 13.90 -4.96 11.66
C ALA A 93 15.35 -4.54 11.34
N LEU A 94 16.08 -5.33 10.57
CA LEU A 94 17.46 -5.01 10.14
C LEU A 94 17.50 -3.76 9.26
N SER A 95 16.56 -3.59 8.35
CA SER A 95 16.47 -2.39 7.51
C SER A 95 16.20 -1.14 8.35
N TRP A 96 15.30 -1.23 9.33
CA TRP A 96 15.01 -0.13 10.25
C TRP A 96 16.24 0.24 11.09
N LEU A 97 16.94 -0.74 11.67
CA LEU A 97 18.19 -0.51 12.39
C LEU A 97 19.27 0.10 11.48
N GLY A 98 19.37 -0.37 10.23
CA GLY A 98 20.27 0.19 9.23
C GLY A 98 20.00 1.66 8.93
N ILE A 99 18.74 2.04 8.83
CA ILE A 99 18.32 3.44 8.64
C ILE A 99 18.71 4.28 9.87
N LEU A 100 18.48 3.78 11.08
CA LEU A 100 18.88 4.50 12.30
C LEU A 100 20.41 4.68 12.37
N ALA A 101 21.16 3.62 12.10
CA ALA A 101 22.62 3.68 12.07
C ALA A 101 23.13 4.68 11.02
N PHE A 102 22.54 4.67 9.82
CA PHE A 102 22.87 5.63 8.78
C PHE A 102 22.60 7.08 9.20
N ARG A 103 21.48 7.34 9.88
CA ARG A 103 21.15 8.67 10.39
C ARG A 103 22.15 9.16 11.43
N VAL A 104 22.54 8.29 12.37
CA VAL A 104 23.55 8.63 13.39
C VAL A 104 24.90 8.90 12.72
N ALA A 105 25.33 8.04 11.78
CA ALA A 105 26.60 8.20 11.09
C ALA A 105 26.66 9.50 10.27
N THR A 106 25.60 9.83 9.55
CA THR A 106 25.52 11.09 8.77
C THR A 106 25.49 12.32 9.68
N ALA A 107 24.77 12.27 10.79
CA ALA A 107 24.78 13.34 11.77
C ALA A 107 26.18 13.52 12.40
N ALA A 108 26.84 12.44 12.79
CA ALA A 108 28.22 12.48 13.30
C ALA A 108 29.21 13.07 12.29
N ALA A 109 28.97 12.89 10.99
CA ALA A 109 29.74 13.49 9.90
C ALA A 109 29.33 14.95 9.59
N GLY A 110 28.39 15.52 10.35
CA GLY A 110 27.94 16.90 10.17
C GLY A 110 26.86 17.11 9.08
N TYR A 111 26.26 16.03 8.58
CA TYR A 111 25.18 16.10 7.58
C TYR A 111 23.82 15.92 8.24
N ASP A 112 22.94 16.90 8.10
CA ASP A 112 21.54 16.76 8.51
C ASP A 112 20.70 16.11 7.38
N VAL A 113 20.48 14.82 7.49
CA VAL A 113 19.66 14.07 6.52
C VAL A 113 18.19 14.19 6.89
N LYS A 114 17.48 15.02 6.13
CA LYS A 114 16.05 15.24 6.31
C LYS A 114 15.24 13.96 6.06
N ALA A 115 14.12 13.81 6.76
CA ALA A 115 13.19 12.68 6.58
C ALA A 115 12.69 12.49 5.12
N THR A 116 12.74 13.56 4.32
CA THR A 116 12.38 13.54 2.90
C THR A 116 13.26 12.62 2.05
N VAL A 117 14.55 12.48 2.39
CA VAL A 117 15.49 11.59 1.67
C VAL A 117 15.02 10.13 1.74
N TYR A 118 14.47 9.69 2.88
CA TYR A 118 13.98 8.33 3.04
C TYR A 118 12.73 8.07 2.22
N ARG A 119 11.84 9.06 2.09
CA ARG A 119 10.65 8.96 1.22
C ARG A 119 11.05 8.84 -0.24
N ASP A 120 12.01 9.64 -0.67
CA ASP A 120 12.50 9.60 -2.04
C ASP A 120 13.23 8.26 -2.33
N ALA A 121 14.03 7.77 -1.39
CA ALA A 121 14.67 6.46 -1.49
C ALA A 121 13.64 5.32 -1.55
N THR A 122 12.56 5.40 -0.77
CA THR A 122 11.47 4.42 -0.81
C THR A 122 10.72 4.48 -2.14
N ALA A 123 10.45 5.67 -2.67
CA ALA A 123 9.85 5.84 -4.00
C ALA A 123 10.74 5.23 -5.09
N GLY A 124 12.05 5.48 -5.04
CA GLY A 124 13.03 4.88 -5.94
C GLY A 124 13.06 3.35 -5.83
N SER A 125 12.97 2.80 -4.64
CA SER A 125 12.91 1.35 -4.41
C SER A 125 11.65 0.72 -5.01
N PHE A 126 10.49 1.38 -4.90
CA PHE A 126 9.26 0.93 -5.56
C PHE A 126 9.36 0.98 -7.07
N ILE A 127 9.94 2.04 -7.63
CA ILE A 127 10.20 2.14 -9.07
C ILE A 127 11.12 0.98 -9.51
N GLY A 128 12.22 0.74 -8.80
CA GLY A 128 13.13 -0.36 -9.07
C GLY A 128 12.46 -1.73 -9.03
N LEU A 129 11.65 -1.98 -7.98
CA LEU A 129 10.88 -3.21 -7.82
C LEU A 129 9.89 -3.43 -8.98
N VAL A 130 9.18 -2.38 -9.39
CA VAL A 130 8.22 -2.46 -10.48
C VAL A 130 8.91 -2.69 -11.81
N LEU A 131 9.99 -1.96 -12.10
CA LEU A 131 10.78 -2.16 -13.31
C LEU A 131 11.35 -3.58 -13.40
N ALA A 132 11.90 -4.11 -12.30
CA ALA A 132 12.35 -5.49 -12.22
C ALA A 132 11.21 -6.49 -12.46
N SER A 133 10.04 -6.25 -11.84
CA SER A 133 8.85 -7.10 -12.03
C SER A 133 8.34 -7.08 -13.46
N LEU A 134 8.29 -5.92 -14.09
CA LEU A 134 7.88 -5.76 -15.50
C LEU A 134 8.92 -6.39 -16.45
N TYR A 135 10.21 -6.29 -16.13
CA TYR A 135 11.27 -6.93 -16.90
C TYR A 135 11.14 -8.45 -16.88
N VAL A 136 10.87 -9.05 -15.72
CA VAL A 136 10.61 -10.48 -15.59
C VAL A 136 9.33 -10.88 -16.36
N ALA A 137 8.27 -10.08 -16.25
CA ALA A 137 6.98 -10.31 -16.89
C ALA A 137 6.92 -9.85 -18.36
N ARG A 138 8.01 -9.35 -18.94
CA ARG A 138 8.01 -8.71 -20.28
C ARG A 138 7.47 -9.61 -21.39
N ARG A 139 7.79 -10.91 -21.37
CA ARG A 139 7.35 -11.84 -22.43
C ARG A 139 5.80 -12.02 -22.41
N PRO A 140 5.17 -12.43 -21.29
CA PRO A 140 3.73 -12.55 -21.24
C PRO A 140 3.00 -11.22 -21.46
N LEU A 141 3.55 -10.09 -20.98
CA LEU A 141 2.96 -8.77 -21.22
C LEU A 141 3.00 -8.37 -22.70
N LEU A 142 4.13 -8.58 -23.39
CA LEU A 142 4.24 -8.30 -24.82
C LEU A 142 3.35 -9.22 -25.66
N GLU A 143 3.21 -10.48 -25.27
CA GLU A 143 2.28 -11.40 -25.93
C GLU A 143 0.82 -10.98 -25.75
N ALA A 144 0.42 -10.60 -24.54
CA ALA A 144 -0.90 -10.06 -24.26
C ALA A 144 -1.18 -8.79 -25.09
N LEU A 145 -0.22 -7.87 -25.14
CA LEU A 145 -0.35 -6.63 -25.90
C LEU A 145 -0.43 -6.88 -27.41
N ARG A 146 0.41 -7.78 -27.96
CA ARG A 146 0.38 -8.17 -29.37
C ARG A 146 -0.94 -8.83 -29.76
N ARG A 147 -1.54 -9.63 -28.86
CA ARG A 147 -2.86 -10.23 -29.07
C ARG A 147 -3.96 -9.16 -29.15
N GLU A 148 -3.90 -8.14 -28.29
CA GLU A 148 -4.85 -7.03 -28.33
C GLU A 148 -4.73 -6.18 -29.59
N LEU A 149 -3.52 -5.92 -30.06
CA LEU A 149 -3.26 -5.16 -31.28
C LEU A 149 -3.54 -5.95 -32.57
N GLY A 150 -4.10 -7.18 -32.47
CA GLY A 150 -4.46 -8.00 -33.63
C GLY A 150 -3.30 -8.63 -34.38
N ALA A 151 -2.09 -8.57 -33.83
CA ALA A 151 -0.86 -9.07 -34.47
C ALA A 151 -0.73 -10.62 -34.43
N ARG A 152 -1.59 -11.32 -33.72
CA ARG A 152 -1.60 -12.78 -33.67
C ARG A 152 -3.05 -13.33 -33.61
N LYS A 153 -3.33 -14.35 -34.43
CA LYS A 153 -4.61 -15.07 -34.41
C LYS A 153 -4.87 -15.65 -33.02
N ARG A 154 -6.10 -15.52 -32.55
CA ARG A 154 -6.59 -16.11 -31.30
C ARG A 154 -6.43 -17.63 -31.38
N ASP A 155 -5.43 -18.18 -30.71
CA ASP A 155 -5.44 -19.60 -30.32
C ASP A 155 -6.41 -19.72 -29.13
N HIS A 156 -7.40 -20.58 -29.27
CA HIS A 156 -8.54 -20.68 -28.36
C HIS A 156 -8.19 -21.23 -26.97
N ASP A 157 -6.97 -21.75 -26.75
CA ASP A 157 -6.69 -22.66 -25.63
C ASP A 157 -5.98 -22.07 -24.41
N GLU A 158 -5.46 -20.82 -24.45
CA GLU A 158 -4.58 -20.40 -23.33
C GLU A 158 -5.02 -19.21 -22.48
N LEU A 159 -5.92 -18.35 -22.93
CA LEU A 159 -6.45 -17.25 -22.09
C LEU A 159 -7.96 -17.07 -22.34
N PRO A 160 -8.80 -17.19 -21.31
CA PRO A 160 -10.22 -16.92 -21.46
C PRO A 160 -10.46 -15.52 -22.03
N GLY A 161 -11.36 -15.37 -23.00
CA GLY A 161 -11.68 -14.08 -23.65
C GLY A 161 -12.07 -12.94 -22.69
N ARG A 162 -12.27 -13.27 -21.42
CA ARG A 162 -12.53 -12.34 -20.31
C ARG A 162 -11.33 -11.46 -19.96
N TYR A 163 -10.07 -11.94 -20.11
CA TYR A 163 -8.87 -11.10 -19.85
C TYR A 163 -8.78 -9.90 -20.77
N VAL A 164 -9.24 -10.04 -22.01
CA VAL A 164 -9.31 -8.96 -22.99
C VAL A 164 -10.20 -7.82 -22.50
N TRP A 165 -11.36 -8.15 -21.94
CA TRP A 165 -12.27 -7.16 -21.39
C TRP A 165 -11.70 -6.42 -20.18
N PHE A 166 -11.01 -7.12 -19.30
CA PHE A 166 -10.35 -6.50 -18.14
C PHE A 166 -9.23 -5.55 -18.57
N MET A 167 -8.43 -5.95 -19.55
CA MET A 167 -7.35 -5.10 -20.06
C MET A 167 -7.92 -3.86 -20.75
N ARG A 168 -8.97 -3.99 -21.56
CA ARG A 168 -9.68 -2.86 -22.16
C ARG A 168 -10.29 -1.95 -21.10
N GLY A 169 -10.94 -2.51 -20.10
CA GLY A 169 -11.49 -1.76 -18.98
C GLY A 169 -10.42 -0.97 -18.23
N ALA A 170 -9.27 -1.55 -17.98
CA ALA A 170 -8.14 -0.88 -17.34
C ALA A 170 -7.60 0.28 -18.20
N LEU A 171 -7.43 0.06 -19.51
CA LEU A 171 -7.00 1.11 -20.45
C LEU A 171 -8.01 2.25 -20.53
N ILE A 172 -9.30 1.93 -20.64
CA ILE A 172 -10.38 2.94 -20.65
C ILE A 172 -10.37 3.72 -19.33
N GLY A 173 -10.26 3.04 -18.18
CA GLY A 173 -10.18 3.67 -16.87
C GLY A 173 -8.98 4.62 -16.75
N MET A 174 -7.81 4.23 -17.24
CA MET A 174 -6.62 5.10 -17.27
C MET A 174 -6.85 6.33 -18.15
N VAL A 175 -7.43 6.15 -19.33
CA VAL A 175 -7.75 7.27 -20.23
C VAL A 175 -8.75 8.23 -19.58
N LEU A 176 -9.82 7.70 -18.97
CA LEU A 176 -10.81 8.51 -18.28
C LEU A 176 -10.21 9.28 -17.11
N MET A 177 -9.32 8.65 -16.34
CA MET A 177 -8.60 9.30 -15.24
C MET A 177 -7.69 10.44 -15.77
N CYS A 178 -6.96 10.21 -16.85
CA CYS A 178 -6.16 11.25 -17.50
C CYS A 178 -7.03 12.42 -17.97
N LEU A 179 -8.14 12.14 -18.66
CA LEU A 179 -9.06 13.16 -19.17
C LEU A 179 -9.68 13.96 -18.01
N PHE A 180 -10.08 13.28 -16.95
CA PHE A 180 -10.60 13.93 -15.74
C PHE A 180 -9.57 14.90 -15.13
N TRP A 181 -8.33 14.47 -14.95
CA TRP A 181 -7.28 15.32 -14.38
C TRP A 181 -6.92 16.50 -15.28
N LEU A 182 -6.86 16.29 -16.60
CA LEU A 182 -6.68 17.38 -17.56
C LEU A 182 -7.86 18.38 -17.51
N TRP A 183 -9.07 17.86 -17.40
CA TRP A 183 -10.27 18.70 -17.29
C TRP A 183 -10.28 19.53 -16.00
N THR A 184 -9.77 19.03 -14.88
CA THR A 184 -9.62 19.79 -13.64
C THR A 184 -8.59 20.93 -13.74
N GLY A 185 -7.77 20.94 -14.78
CA GLY A 185 -6.78 21.99 -15.05
C GLY A 185 -5.35 21.62 -14.67
N LEU A 186 -5.07 20.36 -14.39
CA LEU A 186 -3.69 19.90 -14.15
C LEU A 186 -2.91 19.87 -15.48
N PRO A 187 -1.65 20.30 -15.49
CA PRO A 187 -0.83 20.26 -16.70
C PRO A 187 -0.53 18.83 -17.12
N GLY A 188 -0.50 18.57 -18.45
CA GLY A 188 -0.38 17.23 -19.00
C GLY A 188 0.86 16.46 -18.55
N HIS A 189 2.00 17.14 -18.38
CA HIS A 189 3.22 16.52 -17.89
C HIS A 189 3.11 16.07 -16.42
N TYR A 190 2.35 16.81 -15.59
CA TYR A 190 2.06 16.37 -14.23
C TYR A 190 1.11 15.16 -14.24
N VAL A 191 0.08 15.19 -15.10
CA VAL A 191 -0.85 14.06 -15.25
C VAL A 191 -0.12 12.79 -15.67
N ALA A 192 0.79 12.87 -16.63
CA ALA A 192 1.62 11.74 -17.07
C ALA A 192 2.50 11.19 -15.91
N PHE A 193 3.14 12.08 -15.18
CA PHE A 193 3.93 11.69 -14.00
C PHE A 193 3.08 11.06 -12.91
N ALA A 194 1.92 11.66 -12.60
CA ALA A 194 1.00 11.16 -11.59
C ALA A 194 0.46 9.77 -11.96
N LEU A 195 0.10 9.55 -13.23
CA LEU A 195 -0.31 8.24 -13.73
C LEU A 195 0.82 7.20 -13.61
N PHE A 196 2.04 7.57 -13.98
CA PHE A 196 3.20 6.71 -13.83
C PHE A 196 3.39 6.31 -12.36
N MET A 197 3.42 7.26 -11.44
CA MET A 197 3.60 7.00 -10.02
C MET A 197 2.43 6.19 -9.42
N PHE A 198 1.19 6.44 -9.89
CA PHE A 198 0.03 5.63 -9.52
C PHE A 198 0.21 4.16 -9.94
N MET A 199 0.65 3.91 -11.17
CA MET A 199 0.93 2.54 -11.66
C MET A 199 2.06 1.89 -10.87
N VAL A 200 3.14 2.61 -10.61
CA VAL A 200 4.24 2.14 -9.77
C VAL A 200 3.74 1.76 -8.38
N GLY A 201 2.93 2.62 -7.77
CA GLY A 201 2.33 2.35 -6.47
C GLY A 201 1.44 1.10 -6.48
N ALA A 202 0.53 1.00 -7.43
CA ALA A 202 -0.42 -0.12 -7.52
C ALA A 202 0.29 -1.46 -7.76
N ILE A 203 1.19 -1.53 -8.73
CA ILE A 203 1.92 -2.76 -9.07
C ILE A 203 2.91 -3.12 -7.94
N GLY A 204 3.66 -2.13 -7.44
CA GLY A 204 4.63 -2.33 -6.37
C GLY A 204 3.96 -2.81 -5.08
N HIS A 205 2.85 -2.17 -4.67
CA HIS A 205 2.06 -2.58 -3.52
C HIS A 205 1.53 -4.00 -3.68
N ALA A 206 0.93 -4.33 -4.82
CA ALA A 206 0.44 -5.66 -5.10
C ALA A 206 1.56 -6.72 -5.03
N ARG A 207 2.75 -6.39 -5.54
CA ARG A 207 3.91 -7.28 -5.50
C ARG A 207 4.44 -7.49 -4.09
N VAL A 208 4.61 -6.42 -3.32
CA VAL A 208 5.06 -6.49 -1.92
C VAL A 208 4.07 -7.30 -1.09
N ARG A 209 2.78 -7.03 -1.24
CA ARG A 209 1.74 -7.75 -0.51
C ARG A 209 1.67 -9.23 -0.87
N ALA A 210 1.87 -9.57 -2.15
CA ALA A 210 1.90 -10.97 -2.59
C ALA A 210 3.10 -11.74 -2.04
N ILE A 211 4.24 -11.07 -1.81
CA ILE A 211 5.47 -11.70 -1.28
C ILE A 211 5.46 -11.71 0.25
N ALA A 212 5.20 -10.57 0.87
CA ALA A 212 5.32 -10.36 2.30
C ALA A 212 4.04 -10.67 3.09
N GLY A 213 2.88 -10.79 2.42
CA GLY A 213 1.59 -11.00 3.09
C GLY A 213 1.18 -9.82 3.98
N ALA A 214 1.76 -8.64 3.80
CA ALA A 214 1.51 -7.48 4.65
C ALA A 214 0.05 -7.03 4.58
N ALA A 215 -0.59 -6.97 5.75
CA ALA A 215 -2.00 -6.60 5.88
C ALA A 215 -2.25 -5.08 5.81
N THR A 216 -1.19 -4.27 5.91
CA THR A 216 -1.32 -2.81 5.97
C THR A 216 -1.40 -2.15 4.58
N PRO A 217 -2.29 -1.17 4.38
CA PRO A 217 -2.32 -0.36 3.16
C PRO A 217 -1.17 0.66 3.07
N TRP A 218 -0.41 0.86 4.14
CA TRP A 218 0.63 1.89 4.28
C TRP A 218 2.01 1.46 3.76
N LEU A 219 2.06 0.61 2.75
CA LEU A 219 3.34 0.13 2.17
C LEU A 219 3.94 1.11 1.16
N PHE A 220 3.12 1.98 0.56
CA PHE A 220 3.58 2.96 -0.39
C PHE A 220 4.05 4.23 0.33
N PRO A 221 5.14 4.87 -0.14
CA PRO A 221 5.62 6.11 0.46
C PRO A 221 4.56 7.20 0.37
N HIS A 222 4.15 7.67 1.53
CA HIS A 222 3.09 8.63 1.73
C HIS A 222 3.47 10.01 1.17
N SER A 223 2.57 10.64 0.42
CA SER A 223 2.73 12.03 -0.08
C SER A 223 4.00 12.26 -0.92
N CYS A 224 4.56 11.21 -1.55
CA CYS A 224 5.80 11.36 -2.30
C CYS A 224 5.58 11.83 -3.73
N MET A 225 4.43 11.54 -4.34
CA MET A 225 4.19 11.81 -5.76
C MET A 225 4.28 13.30 -6.07
N THR A 226 3.49 14.12 -5.40
CA THR A 226 3.48 15.57 -5.61
C THR A 226 4.79 16.21 -5.19
N GLU A 227 5.35 15.84 -4.02
CA GLU A 227 6.60 16.40 -3.54
C GLU A 227 7.78 16.04 -4.45
N THR A 228 7.86 14.80 -4.91
CA THR A 228 8.90 14.35 -5.85
C THR A 228 8.79 15.09 -7.17
N TYR A 229 7.56 15.27 -7.69
CA TYR A 229 7.37 16.05 -8.90
C TYR A 229 7.84 17.51 -8.74
N VAL A 230 7.42 18.18 -7.65
CA VAL A 230 7.82 19.57 -7.38
C VAL A 230 9.34 19.72 -7.25
N ARG A 231 10.03 18.73 -6.70
CA ARG A 231 11.50 18.73 -6.62
C ARG A 231 12.18 18.53 -7.97
N LEU A 232 11.59 17.69 -8.82
CA LEU A 232 12.15 17.41 -10.17
C LEU A 232 11.89 18.54 -11.16
N ALA A 233 10.66 19.04 -11.18
CA ALA A 233 10.20 19.98 -12.21
C ALA A 233 10.03 21.43 -11.70
N GLY A 234 10.08 21.63 -10.38
CA GLY A 234 9.81 22.91 -9.74
C GLY A 234 8.30 23.21 -9.59
N ALA A 235 7.95 24.01 -8.58
CA ALA A 235 6.55 24.36 -8.31
C ALA A 235 5.92 25.18 -9.47
N LYS A 236 6.71 26.00 -10.15
CA LYS A 236 6.24 26.81 -11.29
C LYS A 236 5.75 25.97 -12.48
N SER A 237 6.19 24.73 -12.59
CA SER A 237 5.74 23.81 -13.66
C SER A 237 4.27 23.37 -13.50
N ILE A 238 3.71 23.48 -12.30
CA ILE A 238 2.32 23.12 -12.03
C ILE A 238 1.36 24.25 -12.42
N GLY A 239 1.77 25.50 -12.23
CA GLY A 239 0.97 26.68 -12.58
C GLY A 239 1.72 27.97 -12.39
N ALA A 240 1.36 29.01 -13.16
CA ALA A 240 1.87 30.35 -13.00
C ALA A 240 1.36 30.97 -11.67
N GLU A 241 2.06 31.98 -11.17
CA GLU A 241 1.81 32.61 -9.86
C GLU A 241 0.37 33.13 -9.64
N GLN A 242 -0.42 33.29 -10.70
CA GLN A 242 -1.80 33.78 -10.63
C GLN A 242 -2.86 32.74 -11.00
N GLN A 243 -2.46 31.47 -11.23
CA GLN A 243 -3.40 30.41 -11.63
C GLN A 243 -3.70 29.49 -10.44
N TRP A 244 -4.80 29.74 -9.74
CA TRP A 244 -5.25 28.93 -8.61
C TRP A 244 -5.81 27.56 -9.01
N ARG A 245 -6.36 27.43 -10.22
CA ARG A 245 -7.04 26.21 -10.70
C ARG A 245 -6.16 24.96 -10.65
N PRO A 246 -4.90 24.96 -11.15
CA PRO A 246 -4.01 23.81 -11.05
C PRO A 246 -3.67 23.42 -9.61
N PHE A 247 -3.49 24.40 -8.73
CA PHE A 247 -3.19 24.15 -7.31
C PHE A 247 -4.39 23.57 -6.56
N THR A 248 -5.60 24.04 -6.83
CA THR A 248 -6.83 23.45 -6.28
C THR A 248 -7.03 22.04 -6.77
N ALA A 249 -6.81 21.77 -8.05
CA ALA A 249 -6.87 20.44 -8.64
C ALA A 249 -5.83 19.50 -8.02
N LEU A 250 -4.60 19.99 -7.80
CA LEU A 250 -3.54 19.26 -7.13
C LEU A 250 -3.93 18.83 -5.71
N PHE A 251 -4.60 19.71 -4.98
CA PHE A 251 -5.09 19.42 -3.64
C PHE A 251 -6.13 18.30 -3.64
N ASN A 252 -7.01 18.30 -4.63
CA ASN A 252 -8.01 17.24 -4.82
C ASN A 252 -7.39 15.89 -5.21
N VAL A 253 -6.23 15.86 -5.88
CA VAL A 253 -5.53 14.63 -6.24
C VAL A 253 -4.70 14.06 -5.08
N ARG A 254 -4.43 14.85 -4.05
CA ARG A 254 -3.57 14.46 -2.91
C ARG A 254 -4.06 13.23 -2.14
N TRP A 255 -5.37 12.92 -2.16
CA TRP A 255 -5.89 11.71 -1.55
C TRP A 255 -5.35 10.42 -2.19
N ILE A 256 -5.05 10.46 -3.49
CA ILE A 256 -4.45 9.33 -4.22
C ILE A 256 -3.03 9.08 -3.71
N ASP A 257 -2.31 10.13 -3.34
CA ASP A 257 -0.95 10.08 -2.81
C ASP A 257 -0.88 9.47 -1.39
N ARG A 258 -2.04 9.22 -0.76
CA ARG A 258 -2.12 8.59 0.57
C ARG A 258 -2.02 7.06 0.55
N GLY A 259 -1.87 6.42 -0.60
CA GLY A 259 -1.63 5.00 -0.71
C GLY A 259 -2.89 4.11 -0.68
N TYR A 260 -4.06 4.61 -0.28
CA TYR A 260 -5.30 3.82 -0.25
C TYR A 260 -5.73 3.25 -1.61
N PRO A 261 -5.73 4.02 -2.71
CA PRO A 261 -6.12 3.49 -4.01
C PRO A 261 -5.19 2.41 -4.54
N HIS A 262 -3.91 2.43 -4.14
CA HIS A 262 -2.92 1.45 -4.56
C HIS A 262 -3.21 0.07 -3.97
N SER A 263 -3.90 -0.02 -2.83
CA SER A 263 -4.27 -1.29 -2.21
C SER A 263 -5.38 -2.03 -2.96
N ALA A 264 -6.16 -1.35 -3.78
CA ALA A 264 -7.27 -1.96 -4.51
C ALA A 264 -6.82 -3.09 -5.45
N LEU A 265 -5.72 -2.90 -6.18
CA LEU A 265 -5.16 -3.94 -7.05
C LEU A 265 -4.73 -5.17 -6.25
N ALA A 266 -4.08 -4.97 -5.12
CA ALA A 266 -3.65 -6.06 -4.24
C ALA A 266 -4.84 -6.84 -3.69
N ALA A 267 -5.89 -6.16 -3.21
CA ALA A 267 -7.10 -6.78 -2.71
C ALA A 267 -7.84 -7.57 -3.80
N GLN A 268 -7.88 -7.06 -5.03
CA GLN A 268 -8.46 -7.78 -6.17
C GLN A 268 -7.69 -9.06 -6.48
N LEU A 269 -6.35 -9.01 -6.51
CA LEU A 269 -5.52 -10.19 -6.75
C LEU A 269 -5.68 -11.25 -5.66
N GLU A 270 -5.79 -10.84 -4.40
CA GLU A 270 -6.09 -11.74 -3.29
C GLU A 270 -7.46 -12.39 -3.45
N SER A 271 -8.49 -11.61 -3.81
CA SER A 271 -9.84 -12.13 -4.06
C SER A 271 -9.85 -13.17 -5.17
N TYR A 272 -9.12 -12.94 -6.27
CA TYR A 272 -8.98 -13.93 -7.33
C TYR A 272 -8.19 -15.18 -6.89
N ASN A 273 -7.17 -15.02 -6.04
CA ASN A 273 -6.45 -16.14 -5.48
C ASN A 273 -7.33 -16.98 -4.53
N MET A 274 -8.17 -16.32 -3.73
CA MET A 274 -9.19 -16.98 -2.91
C MET A 274 -10.20 -17.72 -3.77
N ALA A 275 -10.73 -17.11 -4.83
CA ALA A 275 -11.64 -17.75 -5.78
C ALA A 275 -11.03 -19.01 -6.40
N ARG A 276 -9.74 -18.95 -6.80
CA ARG A 276 -9.01 -20.09 -7.33
C ARG A 276 -8.89 -21.22 -6.30
N ARG A 277 -8.59 -20.91 -5.05
CA ARG A 277 -8.45 -21.90 -3.98
C ARG A 277 -9.78 -22.54 -3.59
N SER A 278 -10.89 -21.80 -3.73
CA SER A 278 -12.24 -22.26 -3.43
C SER A 278 -12.97 -22.84 -4.64
N ASN A 279 -12.29 -23.07 -5.76
CA ASN A 279 -12.87 -23.53 -7.03
C ASN A 279 -14.06 -22.68 -7.52
N MET A 280 -14.09 -21.39 -7.17
CA MET A 280 -15.08 -20.45 -7.66
C MET A 280 -14.75 -19.97 -9.07
N ASP A 281 -15.79 -19.79 -9.90
CA ASP A 281 -15.60 -19.19 -11.22
C ASP A 281 -15.12 -17.73 -11.11
N PHE A 282 -14.05 -17.40 -11.84
CA PHE A 282 -13.50 -16.04 -11.88
C PHE A 282 -14.51 -15.00 -12.37
N GLY A 283 -15.48 -15.39 -13.24
CA GLY A 283 -16.52 -14.50 -13.69
C GLY A 283 -17.49 -14.09 -12.58
N SER A 284 -17.81 -15.02 -11.69
CA SER A 284 -18.62 -14.74 -10.51
C SER A 284 -17.88 -13.85 -9.53
N MET A 285 -16.59 -14.10 -9.28
CA MET A 285 -15.77 -13.22 -8.46
C MET A 285 -15.66 -11.81 -9.04
N SER A 286 -15.49 -11.67 -10.34
CA SER A 286 -15.47 -10.36 -11.02
C SER A 286 -16.77 -9.58 -10.82
N LYS A 287 -17.93 -10.23 -10.89
CA LYS A 287 -19.21 -9.58 -10.62
C LYS A 287 -19.30 -9.12 -9.16
N ILE A 288 -18.88 -9.94 -8.20
CA ILE A 288 -18.84 -9.59 -6.78
C ILE A 288 -17.97 -8.35 -6.57
N LEU A 289 -16.77 -8.32 -7.14
CA LEU A 289 -15.86 -7.17 -7.04
C LEU A 289 -16.43 -5.90 -7.67
N LEU A 290 -17.15 -6.01 -8.80
CA LEU A 290 -17.83 -4.87 -9.40
C LEU A 290 -18.96 -4.34 -8.53
N TRP A 291 -19.74 -5.20 -7.87
CA TRP A 291 -20.78 -4.79 -6.95
C TRP A 291 -20.24 -4.26 -5.61
N ALA A 292 -19.06 -4.72 -5.19
CA ALA A 292 -18.43 -4.22 -3.97
C ALA A 292 -18.10 -2.71 -4.03
N VAL A 293 -17.83 -2.17 -5.24
CA VAL A 293 -17.53 -0.73 -5.39
C VAL A 293 -18.72 0.15 -5.04
N PRO A 294 -19.92 0.01 -5.66
CA PRO A 294 -21.07 0.84 -5.27
C PRO A 294 -21.55 0.59 -3.84
N ILE A 295 -21.47 -0.65 -3.34
CA ILE A 295 -21.85 -0.97 -1.96
C ILE A 295 -20.91 -0.28 -0.95
N GLY A 296 -19.62 -0.20 -1.25
CA GLY A 296 -18.65 0.49 -0.39
C GLY A 296 -18.71 2.01 -0.44
N LEU A 297 -19.50 2.59 -1.35
CA LEU A 297 -19.73 4.03 -1.46
C LEU A 297 -20.99 4.52 -0.71
N ILE A 298 -21.83 3.61 -0.27
CA ILE A 298 -23.02 3.86 0.55
C ILE A 298 -22.67 3.74 2.03
#